data_83bca31cb9a4da24541d8c9b744f8a37
#
_entry.id   83bca31cb9a4da24541d8c9b744f8a37
#
_cell.length_a   1.000
_cell.length_b   1.000
_cell.length_c   1.000
_cell.angle_alpha   90.00
_cell.angle_beta   90.00
_cell.angle_gamma   90.00
#
_symmetry.space_group_name_H-M   'P 1'
#
loop_
_entity.id
_entity.type
_entity.pdbx_description
1 polymer ?
#
loop_
_entity_poly.entity_id
_entity_poly.type
_entity_poly.pdbx_seq_one_letter_code
_entity_poly.pdbx_strand_id
1 'polypeptide(L)'
;VARFVLLSDLTLIHDYHHFPLLDFLPCAPSGSMPLFVYEYLKGRSVGHVRGRMLAAPYGLRKLEAALLTEFGEEEVVTAHPDFLEYFIKEDTEIIGIYTMDPLGLGPLTVSYSVLFNNSSKPFVLVEFEKLVYRINRARRGTRAKLVVGGPGVWEFMMRPDELDRLNIDYACQGEIEDVACELFRMLARDASPRGEFFRGFQTFDEKFRMVFLAHDKFITRSPRAKRFPSLEEVPKIRAPAYKGLVEAMRGCGINCDFCEVTLRPLRYFPPEYVRDEILVNMTAGYDAAWVHSDEIFAYRHGRNYEPNADALKELFGTVMGIKGIRHSNPTHGRISIPAGYPEVIRDLSAILRASAENWIGIQPGIETGSDRLAMKHMPNKTLPLRIGPDGTWKEIVLRGTKNLNRYFWFPAFTVQVGQFDERPEDNWETIALINQLGIAEVNGRPLVCTVTPMQNVPLGLLKGRSYFTVEMVDASQMAVYYAAYRHLMKIAIRNSGWIARGNIVTRAALNVLFSVGSWALLHYIETLCRKKGVDIERVKRYGIDGSVTMPQKLEREAYLPA
;
A
#
# COMPACT_ATOMS: atom_id res chain seq x y z
N VAL A 1 5.88 24.53 -24.97
CA VAL A 1 5.43 25.03 -23.67
C VAL A 1 4.49 23.98 -23.06
N ALA A 2 4.71 23.61 -21.82
CA ALA A 2 3.88 22.61 -21.15
C ALA A 2 2.51 23.22 -20.78
N ARG A 3 1.47 22.74 -21.41
CA ARG A 3 0.09 23.09 -21.09
C ARG A 3 -0.38 22.39 -19.81
N PHE A 4 0.01 21.13 -19.65
CA PHE A 4 -0.29 20.30 -18.50
C PHE A 4 1.00 19.82 -17.85
N VAL A 5 1.24 20.20 -16.60
CA VAL A 5 2.42 19.80 -15.82
C VAL A 5 1.98 18.82 -14.76
N LEU A 6 2.46 17.59 -14.84
CA LEU A 6 2.14 16.52 -13.92
C LEU A 6 3.30 16.32 -12.93
N LEU A 7 2.98 16.21 -11.65
CA LEU A 7 3.93 16.12 -10.54
C LEU A 7 3.51 15.02 -9.55
N SER A 8 4.46 14.53 -8.79
CA SER A 8 4.20 13.79 -7.56
C SER A 8 5.03 14.38 -6.43
N ASP A 9 4.65 14.13 -5.17
CA ASP A 9 5.51 14.52 -4.10
C ASP A 9 6.80 13.67 -4.07
N LEU A 10 7.86 14.23 -3.47
CA LEU A 10 9.18 13.61 -3.46
C LEU A 10 9.21 12.28 -2.70
N THR A 11 8.35 12.08 -1.71
CA THR A 11 8.33 10.84 -0.91
C THR A 11 8.01 9.60 -1.75
N LEU A 12 7.30 9.77 -2.87
CA LEU A 12 6.90 8.69 -3.78
C LEU A 12 7.96 8.31 -4.83
N ILE A 13 9.06 9.06 -4.92
CA ILE A 13 10.07 8.89 -5.99
C ILE A 13 11.51 8.82 -5.48
N HIS A 14 11.72 8.66 -4.17
CA HIS A 14 13.04 8.43 -3.58
C HIS A 14 13.32 6.93 -3.42
N ASP A 15 14.60 6.55 -3.51
CA ASP A 15 15.01 5.14 -3.49
C ASP A 15 15.16 4.55 -2.09
N TYR A 16 15.15 5.38 -1.05
CA TYR A 16 15.32 4.97 0.35
C TYR A 16 16.46 3.95 0.54
N HIS A 17 17.55 4.15 -0.21
CA HIS A 17 18.70 3.24 -0.28
C HIS A 17 18.33 1.80 -0.64
N HIS A 18 17.20 1.59 -1.33
CA HIS A 18 16.64 0.27 -1.66
C HIS A 18 16.40 -0.61 -0.41
N PHE A 19 16.14 0.03 0.74
CA PHE A 19 15.87 -0.67 2.00
C PHE A 19 14.37 -0.64 2.30
N PRO A 20 13.64 -1.77 2.19
CA PRO A 20 12.18 -1.78 2.20
C PRO A 20 11.53 -1.16 3.44
N LEU A 21 12.19 -1.25 4.62
CA LEU A 21 11.64 -0.63 5.83
C LEU A 21 11.74 0.91 5.82
N LEU A 22 12.67 1.48 5.04
CA LEU A 22 12.78 2.93 4.89
C LEU A 22 11.75 3.51 3.92
N ASP A 23 11.10 2.71 3.08
CA ASP A 23 9.99 3.17 2.24
C ASP A 23 8.85 3.77 3.09
N PHE A 24 8.76 3.39 4.36
CA PHE A 24 7.78 3.91 5.34
C PHE A 24 8.29 5.07 6.19
N LEU A 25 9.54 5.49 6.02
CA LEU A 25 10.15 6.57 6.78
C LEU A 25 9.34 7.89 6.72
N PRO A 26 8.77 8.29 5.55
CA PRO A 26 8.00 9.53 5.47
C PRO A 26 6.73 9.56 6.32
N CYS A 27 6.22 8.40 6.73
CA CYS A 27 5.08 8.30 7.62
C CYS A 27 5.42 8.73 9.06
N ALA A 28 6.72 8.81 9.41
CA ALA A 28 7.15 9.19 10.76
C ALA A 28 6.90 10.68 11.04
N PRO A 29 6.56 11.05 12.30
CA PRO A 29 6.49 12.45 12.70
C PRO A 29 7.84 13.17 12.53
N SER A 30 7.84 14.38 11.99
CA SER A 30 9.07 15.14 11.71
C SER A 30 9.87 15.49 12.95
N GLY A 31 9.24 15.52 14.14
CA GLY A 31 9.93 15.66 15.41
C GLY A 31 10.59 14.39 15.95
N SER A 32 10.44 13.25 15.27
CA SER A 32 11.02 11.98 15.72
C SER A 32 12.50 11.83 15.39
N MET A 33 13.03 12.63 14.45
CA MET A 33 14.44 12.63 14.07
C MET A 33 14.88 13.98 13.51
N PRO A 34 16.20 14.30 13.56
CA PRO A 34 16.73 15.50 12.93
C PRO A 34 16.54 15.49 11.39
N LEU A 35 16.25 16.64 10.80
CA LEU A 35 15.97 16.76 9.36
C LEU A 35 17.13 16.22 8.50
N PHE A 36 18.39 16.46 8.87
CA PHE A 36 19.53 15.96 8.10
C PHE A 36 19.62 14.42 8.08
N VAL A 37 19.13 13.76 9.15
CA VAL A 37 19.04 12.28 9.19
C VAL A 37 17.95 11.80 8.23
N TYR A 38 16.79 12.45 8.23
CA TYR A 38 15.71 12.15 7.30
C TYR A 38 16.17 12.32 5.84
N GLU A 39 16.80 13.46 5.51
CA GLU A 39 17.29 13.72 4.14
C GLU A 39 18.34 12.68 3.69
N TYR A 40 19.22 12.25 4.60
CA TYR A 40 20.17 11.18 4.30
C TYR A 40 19.46 9.84 4.05
N LEU A 41 18.53 9.45 4.93
CA LEU A 41 17.82 8.17 4.85
C LEU A 41 16.83 8.10 3.67
N LYS A 42 16.33 9.24 3.22
CA LYS A 42 15.47 9.35 2.05
C LYS A 42 16.17 8.86 0.77
N GLY A 43 17.49 9.03 0.69
CA GLY A 43 18.29 8.56 -0.45
C GLY A 43 18.17 9.47 -1.68
N ARG A 44 18.25 8.87 -2.87
CA ARG A 44 18.22 9.61 -4.13
C ARG A 44 16.82 9.61 -4.73
N SER A 45 16.42 10.73 -5.32
CA SER A 45 15.22 10.80 -6.14
C SER A 45 15.43 10.13 -7.50
N VAL A 46 14.35 9.80 -8.16
CA VAL A 46 14.36 9.29 -9.54
C VAL A 46 15.12 10.25 -10.47
N GLY A 47 15.83 9.67 -11.44
CA GLY A 47 16.55 10.47 -12.44
C GLY A 47 15.61 11.26 -13.37
N HIS A 48 16.18 12.27 -14.04
CA HIS A 48 15.45 13.10 -15.01
C HIS A 48 16.29 13.39 -16.27
N VAL A 49 15.61 13.66 -17.38
CA VAL A 49 16.22 14.22 -18.60
C VAL A 49 15.59 15.58 -18.86
N ARG A 50 16.40 16.63 -18.83
CA ARG A 50 15.93 18.03 -18.98
C ARG A 50 14.75 18.39 -18.08
N GLY A 51 14.75 17.88 -16.85
CA GLY A 51 13.69 18.09 -15.87
C GLY A 51 12.44 17.19 -16.01
N ARG A 52 12.32 16.37 -17.07
CA ARG A 52 11.26 15.36 -17.20
C ARG A 52 11.66 14.10 -16.43
N MET A 53 10.78 13.54 -15.60
CA MET A 53 11.07 12.33 -14.84
C MET A 53 11.33 11.11 -15.74
N LEU A 54 12.41 10.36 -15.49
CA LEU A 54 12.67 9.09 -16.16
C LEU A 54 11.66 8.01 -15.77
N ALA A 55 11.28 7.98 -14.51
CA ALA A 55 10.21 7.12 -14.02
C ALA A 55 9.32 7.91 -13.05
N ALA A 56 8.03 7.60 -13.00
CA ALA A 56 7.06 8.28 -12.14
C ALA A 56 6.08 7.29 -11.50
N PRO A 57 5.32 7.68 -10.46
CA PRO A 57 4.28 6.81 -9.91
C PRO A 57 3.35 6.27 -11.00
N TYR A 58 2.99 5.00 -10.91
CA TYR A 58 2.25 4.31 -11.98
C TYR A 58 0.93 5.00 -12.33
N GLY A 59 0.12 5.42 -11.34
CA GLY A 59 -1.12 6.14 -11.60
C GLY A 59 -0.90 7.49 -12.30
N LEU A 60 0.24 8.16 -12.05
CA LEU A 60 0.61 9.38 -12.78
C LEU A 60 0.96 9.07 -14.24
N ARG A 61 1.64 7.94 -14.51
CA ARG A 61 1.91 7.47 -15.87
C ARG A 61 0.64 7.08 -16.63
N LYS A 62 -0.37 6.56 -15.93
CA LYS A 62 -1.69 6.30 -16.53
C LYS A 62 -2.39 7.60 -16.94
N LEU A 63 -2.38 8.60 -16.08
CA LEU A 63 -2.93 9.92 -16.40
C LEU A 63 -2.18 10.58 -17.56
N GLU A 64 -0.85 10.55 -17.56
CA GLU A 64 -0.02 11.02 -18.66
C GLU A 64 -0.41 10.33 -19.97
N ALA A 65 -0.48 9.00 -19.97
CA ALA A 65 -0.85 8.22 -21.15
C ALA A 65 -2.27 8.55 -21.66
N ALA A 66 -3.22 8.77 -20.75
CA ALA A 66 -4.58 9.18 -21.09
C ALA A 66 -4.62 10.57 -21.74
N LEU A 67 -3.89 11.54 -21.20
CA LEU A 67 -3.81 12.87 -21.80
C LEU A 67 -3.12 12.85 -23.17
N LEU A 68 -2.09 12.01 -23.33
CA LEU A 68 -1.37 11.86 -24.61
C LEU A 68 -2.19 11.16 -25.72
N THR A 69 -3.43 10.74 -25.44
CA THR A 69 -4.34 10.27 -26.50
C THR A 69 -4.81 11.41 -27.41
N GLU A 70 -4.88 12.64 -26.87
CA GLU A 70 -5.40 13.81 -27.60
C GLU A 70 -4.44 15.01 -27.61
N PHE A 71 -3.48 15.06 -26.66
CA PHE A 71 -2.51 16.16 -26.55
C PHE A 71 -1.12 15.70 -26.94
N GLY A 72 -0.29 16.62 -27.40
CA GLY A 72 1.09 16.34 -27.81
C GLY A 72 2.05 16.17 -26.61
N GLU A 73 3.18 15.48 -26.81
CA GLU A 73 4.21 15.29 -25.79
C GLU A 73 4.82 16.61 -25.28
N GLU A 74 4.75 17.67 -26.09
CA GLU A 74 5.20 19.01 -25.67
C GLU A 74 4.16 19.72 -24.79
N GLU A 75 2.89 19.33 -24.87
CA GLU A 75 1.82 19.89 -24.06
C GLU A 75 1.70 19.19 -22.71
N VAL A 76 2.00 17.88 -22.63
CA VAL A 76 1.91 17.07 -21.40
C VAL A 76 3.30 16.76 -20.91
N VAL A 77 3.63 17.20 -19.68
CA VAL A 77 4.95 17.01 -19.10
C VAL A 77 4.85 16.43 -17.71
N THR A 78 5.40 15.24 -17.51
CA THR A 78 5.64 14.70 -16.17
C THR A 78 6.97 15.20 -15.65
N ALA A 79 6.91 16.29 -14.87
CA ALA A 79 8.08 17.04 -14.42
C ALA A 79 8.64 16.48 -13.10
N HIS A 80 9.97 16.48 -12.99
CA HIS A 80 10.61 16.24 -11.71
C HIS A 80 10.36 17.43 -10.79
N PRO A 81 9.93 17.25 -9.53
CA PRO A 81 9.59 18.36 -8.63
C PRO A 81 10.69 19.41 -8.47
N ASP A 82 11.97 19.02 -8.56
CA ASP A 82 13.07 19.99 -8.46
C ASP A 82 13.16 20.95 -9.65
N PHE A 83 12.50 20.64 -10.75
CA PHE A 83 12.50 21.44 -11.99
C PHE A 83 11.13 22.02 -12.34
N LEU A 84 10.17 22.03 -11.41
CA LEU A 84 8.80 22.47 -11.70
C LEU A 84 8.74 23.92 -12.22
N GLU A 85 9.59 24.82 -11.73
CA GLU A 85 9.64 26.22 -12.14
C GLU A 85 10.09 26.39 -13.62
N TYR A 86 10.78 25.38 -14.18
CA TYR A 86 11.16 25.37 -15.58
C TYR A 86 9.95 25.13 -16.50
N PHE A 87 8.99 24.33 -16.07
CA PHE A 87 7.83 23.94 -16.87
C PHE A 87 6.58 24.80 -16.64
N ILE A 88 6.39 25.33 -15.43
CA ILE A 88 5.24 26.18 -15.09
C ILE A 88 5.48 27.57 -15.67
N LYS A 89 4.68 27.95 -16.70
CA LYS A 89 4.78 29.21 -17.44
C LYS A 89 3.39 29.82 -17.62
N GLU A 90 3.32 30.98 -18.28
CA GLU A 90 2.06 31.71 -18.54
C GLU A 90 1.02 30.85 -19.29
N ASP A 91 1.47 30.00 -20.21
CA ASP A 91 0.62 29.12 -21.02
C ASP A 91 0.23 27.82 -20.30
N THR A 92 0.73 27.58 -19.08
CA THR A 92 0.33 26.41 -18.29
C THR A 92 -1.12 26.57 -17.82
N GLU A 93 -1.95 25.57 -18.13
CA GLU A 93 -3.38 25.57 -17.77
C GLU A 93 -3.65 24.76 -16.52
N ILE A 94 -3.07 23.55 -16.41
CA ILE A 94 -3.27 22.63 -15.28
C ILE A 94 -1.93 22.16 -14.76
N ILE A 95 -1.82 22.18 -13.42
CA ILE A 95 -0.75 21.52 -12.67
C ILE A 95 -1.41 20.41 -11.87
N GLY A 96 -1.15 19.16 -12.25
CA GLY A 96 -1.71 17.98 -11.59
C GLY A 96 -0.72 17.38 -10.59
N ILE A 97 -1.14 17.11 -9.35
CA ILE A 97 -0.35 16.40 -8.36
C ILE A 97 -0.96 15.03 -8.10
N TYR A 98 -0.17 13.98 -8.25
CA TYR A 98 -0.50 12.64 -7.78
C TYR A 98 -0.18 12.51 -6.29
N THR A 99 -1.15 12.11 -5.49
CA THR A 99 -1.03 12.01 -4.03
C THR A 99 -1.32 10.61 -3.52
N MET A 100 -0.68 10.21 -2.41
CA MET A 100 -0.96 8.96 -1.71
C MET A 100 -1.37 9.18 -0.24
N ASP A 101 -0.61 9.98 0.51
CA ASP A 101 -0.88 10.30 1.93
C ASP A 101 -0.55 11.80 2.18
N PRO A 102 -1.24 12.73 1.47
CA PRO A 102 -0.85 14.14 1.43
C PRO A 102 -1.06 14.89 2.75
N LEU A 103 -2.02 14.47 3.57
CA LEU A 103 -2.31 15.09 4.87
C LEU A 103 -1.82 14.26 6.05
N GLY A 104 -1.20 13.10 5.79
CA GLY A 104 -0.68 12.22 6.82
C GLY A 104 -1.77 11.49 7.61
N LEU A 105 -2.88 11.16 6.95
CA LEU A 105 -4.01 10.46 7.54
C LEU A 105 -4.05 8.96 7.20
N GLY A 106 -3.07 8.48 6.44
CA GLY A 106 -2.94 7.07 6.10
C GLY A 106 -2.73 6.17 7.34
N PRO A 107 -3.19 4.90 7.29
CA PRO A 107 -3.17 3.99 8.46
C PRO A 107 -1.81 3.85 9.12
N LEU A 108 -0.73 3.79 8.34
CA LEU A 108 0.62 3.67 8.88
C LEU A 108 1.11 4.98 9.50
N THR A 109 0.83 6.11 8.86
CA THR A 109 1.20 7.43 9.37
C THR A 109 0.51 7.73 10.70
N VAL A 110 -0.79 7.41 10.81
CA VAL A 110 -1.53 7.51 12.07
C VAL A 110 -0.94 6.56 13.12
N SER A 111 -0.56 5.33 12.73
CA SER A 111 0.08 4.37 13.65
C SER A 111 1.41 4.88 14.22
N TYR A 112 2.22 5.52 13.39
CA TYR A 112 3.47 6.13 13.85
C TYR A 112 3.23 7.36 14.74
N SER A 113 2.22 8.17 14.44
CA SER A 113 1.83 9.29 15.30
C SER A 113 1.40 8.80 16.69
N VAL A 114 0.62 7.72 16.75
CA VAL A 114 0.26 7.04 18.01
C VAL A 114 1.51 6.50 18.71
N LEU A 115 2.36 5.78 18.01
CA LEU A 115 3.53 5.10 18.60
C LEU A 115 4.54 6.10 19.15
N PHE A 116 4.88 7.12 18.38
CA PHE A 116 5.87 8.12 18.80
C PHE A 116 5.31 9.19 19.74
N ASN A 117 4.01 9.14 20.02
CA ASN A 117 3.32 10.15 20.87
C ASN A 117 3.72 11.58 20.50
N ASN A 118 3.81 11.85 19.21
CA ASN A 118 4.35 13.08 18.69
C ASN A 118 3.30 13.79 17.83
N SER A 119 2.91 15.00 18.26
CA SER A 119 1.96 15.86 17.55
C SER A 119 2.57 16.63 16.38
N SER A 120 3.86 16.44 16.07
CA SER A 120 4.47 17.08 14.91
C SER A 120 3.93 16.49 13.60
N LYS A 121 3.89 17.31 12.56
CA LYS A 121 3.47 16.88 11.23
C LYS A 121 4.33 15.71 10.75
N PRO A 122 3.73 14.65 10.14
CA PRO A 122 4.53 13.59 9.51
C PRO A 122 5.27 14.13 8.29
N PHE A 123 6.39 13.51 7.94
CA PHE A 123 7.20 13.96 6.80
C PHE A 123 6.42 13.94 5.48
N VAL A 124 5.48 13.01 5.25
CA VAL A 124 4.61 13.00 4.06
C VAL A 124 3.87 14.34 3.91
N LEU A 125 3.27 14.86 4.98
CA LEU A 125 2.60 16.16 4.96
C LEU A 125 3.59 17.30 4.78
N VAL A 126 4.75 17.26 5.45
CA VAL A 126 5.79 18.30 5.34
C VAL A 126 6.29 18.41 3.90
N GLU A 127 6.59 17.29 3.25
CA GLU A 127 7.07 17.27 1.86
C GLU A 127 5.97 17.71 0.88
N PHE A 128 4.72 17.27 1.11
CA PHE A 128 3.58 17.71 0.31
C PHE A 128 3.35 19.22 0.43
N GLU A 129 3.36 19.78 1.63
CA GLU A 129 3.22 21.23 1.84
C GLU A 129 4.35 22.02 1.16
N LYS A 130 5.60 21.54 1.24
CA LYS A 130 6.74 22.16 0.52
C LYS A 130 6.51 22.18 -0.99
N LEU A 131 6.05 21.07 -1.57
CA LEU A 131 5.76 20.97 -3.00
C LEU A 131 4.66 21.96 -3.38
N VAL A 132 3.53 21.96 -2.68
CA VAL A 132 2.39 22.84 -2.94
C VAL A 132 2.80 24.32 -2.80
N TYR A 133 3.59 24.66 -1.79
CA TYR A 133 4.12 26.02 -1.64
C TYR A 133 4.96 26.47 -2.84
N ARG A 134 5.88 25.61 -3.33
CA ARG A 134 6.69 25.88 -4.51
C ARG A 134 5.84 26.07 -5.76
N ILE A 135 4.84 25.19 -5.97
CA ILE A 135 3.90 25.31 -7.09
C ILE A 135 3.14 26.62 -7.03
N ASN A 136 2.56 26.95 -5.88
CA ASN A 136 1.82 28.22 -5.71
C ASN A 136 2.70 29.46 -5.94
N ARG A 137 3.99 29.37 -5.60
CA ARG A 137 4.95 30.42 -5.92
C ARG A 137 5.23 30.51 -7.43
N ALA A 138 5.43 29.36 -8.10
CA ALA A 138 5.76 29.29 -9.51
C ALA A 138 4.59 29.74 -10.41
N ARG A 139 3.34 29.46 -10.01
CA ARG A 139 2.15 29.82 -10.79
C ARG A 139 1.62 31.25 -10.52
N ARG A 140 2.29 32.06 -9.73
CA ARG A 140 1.88 33.45 -9.50
C ARG A 140 1.84 34.24 -10.81
N GLY A 141 0.71 34.88 -11.08
CA GLY A 141 0.49 35.65 -12.31
C GLY A 141 0.10 34.79 -13.53
N THR A 142 0.05 33.47 -13.40
CA THR A 142 -0.47 32.57 -14.45
C THR A 142 -1.95 32.26 -14.23
N ARG A 143 -2.58 31.61 -15.20
CA ARG A 143 -3.96 31.08 -15.10
C ARG A 143 -4.00 29.62 -14.64
N ALA A 144 -2.86 29.02 -14.36
CA ALA A 144 -2.73 27.61 -14.05
C ALA A 144 -3.56 27.20 -12.82
N LYS A 145 -4.40 26.19 -12.97
CA LYS A 145 -5.15 25.56 -11.89
C LYS A 145 -4.35 24.44 -11.26
N LEU A 146 -4.31 24.39 -9.94
CA LEU A 146 -3.68 23.31 -9.20
C LEU A 146 -4.71 22.24 -8.86
N VAL A 147 -4.49 21.02 -9.33
CA VAL A 147 -5.41 19.90 -9.21
C VAL A 147 -4.70 18.75 -8.48
N VAL A 148 -5.32 18.21 -7.44
CA VAL A 148 -4.85 16.99 -6.77
C VAL A 148 -5.66 15.78 -7.18
N GLY A 149 -4.99 14.65 -7.38
CA GLY A 149 -5.58 13.38 -7.74
C GLY A 149 -4.80 12.22 -7.12
N GLY A 150 -5.19 10.99 -7.42
CA GLY A 150 -4.57 9.78 -6.90
C GLY A 150 -5.24 9.26 -5.63
N PRO A 151 -4.70 8.16 -5.04
CA PRO A 151 -5.35 7.46 -3.93
C PRO A 151 -5.49 8.31 -2.66
N GLY A 152 -4.67 9.35 -2.46
CA GLY A 152 -4.73 10.21 -1.27
C GLY A 152 -5.85 11.26 -1.25
N VAL A 153 -6.66 11.37 -2.30
CA VAL A 153 -7.73 12.40 -2.38
C VAL A 153 -8.78 12.26 -1.26
N TRP A 154 -9.00 11.05 -0.77
CA TRP A 154 -9.94 10.80 0.34
C TRP A 154 -9.59 11.59 1.61
N GLU A 155 -8.34 11.94 1.84
CA GLU A 155 -7.91 12.73 2.99
C GLU A 155 -8.46 14.15 2.92
N PHE A 156 -8.50 14.74 1.73
CA PHE A 156 -9.16 16.03 1.53
C PHE A 156 -10.68 15.95 1.69
N MET A 157 -11.31 14.82 1.39
CA MET A 157 -12.74 14.64 1.68
C MET A 157 -13.02 14.65 3.18
N MET A 158 -12.07 14.21 4.01
CA MET A 158 -12.13 14.30 5.47
C MET A 158 -11.75 15.68 6.02
N ARG A 159 -10.93 16.42 5.29
CA ARG A 159 -10.42 17.74 5.65
C ARG A 159 -10.54 18.70 4.46
N PRO A 160 -11.78 19.03 4.02
CA PRO A 160 -11.98 19.84 2.81
C PRO A 160 -11.43 21.26 2.93
N ASP A 161 -11.34 21.81 4.13
CA ASP A 161 -10.70 23.10 4.44
C ASP A 161 -9.21 23.15 4.08
N GLU A 162 -8.54 22.02 4.02
CA GLU A 162 -7.14 21.94 3.61
C GLU A 162 -6.93 22.36 2.14
N LEU A 163 -7.94 22.20 1.28
CA LEU A 163 -7.86 22.70 -0.09
C LEU A 163 -7.75 24.22 -0.15
N ASP A 164 -8.46 24.92 0.73
CA ASP A 164 -8.35 26.38 0.84
C ASP A 164 -7.03 26.79 1.48
N ARG A 165 -6.66 26.18 2.58
CA ARG A 165 -5.41 26.46 3.30
C ARG A 165 -4.18 26.31 2.40
N LEU A 166 -4.17 25.28 1.55
CA LEU A 166 -3.08 24.96 0.63
C LEU A 166 -3.19 25.68 -0.73
N ASN A 167 -4.25 26.47 -0.93
CA ASN A 167 -4.54 27.14 -2.20
C ASN A 167 -4.54 26.14 -3.38
N ILE A 168 -5.24 25.00 -3.20
CA ILE A 168 -5.52 24.00 -4.23
C ILE A 168 -6.86 24.35 -4.85
N ASP A 169 -6.93 24.34 -6.20
CA ASP A 169 -8.15 24.71 -6.91
C ASP A 169 -9.15 23.56 -6.97
N TYR A 170 -8.66 22.32 -7.23
CA TYR A 170 -9.54 21.15 -7.37
C TYR A 170 -8.94 19.87 -6.79
N ALA A 171 -9.80 19.00 -6.29
CA ALA A 171 -9.50 17.62 -5.94
C ALA A 171 -10.38 16.67 -6.80
N CYS A 172 -9.75 15.74 -7.52
CA CYS A 172 -10.44 14.81 -8.42
C CYS A 172 -10.54 13.43 -7.77
N GLN A 173 -11.79 12.97 -7.53
CA GLN A 173 -12.07 11.66 -6.95
C GLN A 173 -12.36 10.63 -8.05
N GLY A 174 -11.73 9.46 -7.97
CA GLY A 174 -12.01 8.27 -8.78
C GLY A 174 -11.07 8.06 -9.96
N GLU A 175 -11.35 7.01 -10.73
CA GLU A 175 -10.61 6.67 -11.94
C GLU A 175 -11.09 7.55 -13.09
N ILE A 176 -10.17 8.19 -13.79
CA ILE A 176 -10.49 9.22 -14.80
C ILE A 176 -9.83 8.99 -16.16
N GLU A 177 -9.21 7.84 -16.41
CA GLU A 177 -8.39 7.60 -17.60
C GLU A 177 -9.17 7.79 -18.90
N ASP A 178 -10.43 7.37 -18.94
CA ASP A 178 -11.31 7.49 -20.11
C ASP A 178 -11.86 8.92 -20.34
N VAL A 179 -11.83 9.78 -19.33
CA VAL A 179 -12.39 11.15 -19.37
C VAL A 179 -11.35 12.23 -19.08
N ALA A 180 -10.07 11.87 -18.94
CA ALA A 180 -9.02 12.78 -18.53
C ALA A 180 -8.89 14.02 -19.43
N CYS A 181 -8.96 13.83 -20.74
CA CYS A 181 -8.83 14.94 -21.69
C CYS A 181 -10.00 15.93 -21.59
N GLU A 182 -11.24 15.44 -21.47
CA GLU A 182 -12.41 16.27 -21.26
C GLU A 182 -12.35 17.01 -19.93
N LEU A 183 -12.03 16.28 -18.85
CA LEU A 183 -11.89 16.84 -17.51
C LEU A 183 -10.86 17.97 -17.49
N PHE A 184 -9.68 17.77 -18.06
CA PHE A 184 -8.61 18.77 -18.06
C PHE A 184 -8.99 20.01 -18.86
N ARG A 185 -9.67 19.86 -20.02
CA ARG A 185 -10.22 21.01 -20.77
C ARG A 185 -11.28 21.79 -19.98
N MET A 186 -12.14 21.08 -19.27
CA MET A 186 -13.18 21.68 -18.42
C MET A 186 -12.56 22.49 -17.28
N LEU A 187 -11.61 21.91 -16.57
CA LEU A 187 -10.93 22.55 -15.42
C LEU A 187 -10.09 23.76 -15.88
N ALA A 188 -9.40 23.66 -17.02
CA ALA A 188 -8.61 24.75 -17.59
C ALA A 188 -9.44 25.99 -17.91
N ARG A 189 -10.70 25.79 -18.33
CA ARG A 189 -11.64 26.87 -18.66
C ARG A 189 -12.46 27.35 -17.47
N ASP A 190 -12.26 26.76 -16.29
CA ASP A 190 -13.10 26.96 -15.09
C ASP A 190 -14.60 26.79 -15.40
N ALA A 191 -14.89 25.87 -16.33
CA ALA A 191 -16.26 25.63 -16.76
C ALA A 191 -17.05 24.87 -15.69
N SER A 192 -18.34 25.17 -15.58
CA SER A 192 -19.24 24.38 -14.75
C SER A 192 -19.26 22.93 -15.21
N PRO A 193 -19.16 21.95 -14.29
CA PRO A 193 -19.27 20.54 -14.63
C PRO A 193 -20.55 20.24 -15.42
N ARG A 194 -20.39 19.52 -16.54
CA ARG A 194 -21.47 19.08 -17.40
C ARG A 194 -21.31 17.60 -17.71
N GLY A 195 -22.41 16.96 -18.14
CA GLY A 195 -22.36 15.57 -18.55
C GLY A 195 -22.06 14.62 -17.42
N GLU A 196 -20.86 14.02 -17.44
CA GLU A 196 -20.45 12.99 -16.49
C GLU A 196 -19.94 13.52 -15.14
N PHE A 197 -19.70 14.82 -15.00
CA PHE A 197 -19.06 15.38 -13.82
C PHE A 197 -20.03 16.05 -12.85
N PHE A 198 -19.73 15.95 -11.57
CA PHE A 198 -20.45 16.54 -10.46
C PHE A 198 -19.47 17.32 -9.56
N ARG A 199 -19.86 18.54 -9.14
CA ARG A 199 -19.09 19.30 -8.13
C ARG A 199 -19.44 18.82 -6.74
N GLY A 200 -18.52 18.04 -6.18
CA GLY A 200 -18.68 17.40 -4.89
C GLY A 200 -17.96 16.06 -4.87
N PHE A 201 -18.22 15.30 -3.83
CA PHE A 201 -17.61 13.98 -3.65
C PHE A 201 -18.63 12.96 -3.13
N GLN A 202 -18.32 11.70 -3.38
CA GLN A 202 -19.09 10.56 -2.86
C GLN A 202 -18.55 10.17 -1.49
N THR A 203 -19.42 9.95 -0.55
CA THR A 203 -19.11 9.44 0.78
C THR A 203 -20.25 8.56 1.29
N PHE A 204 -20.18 8.11 2.54
CA PHE A 204 -21.24 7.33 3.18
C PHE A 204 -21.87 8.11 4.34
N ASP A 205 -23.20 8.04 4.45
CA ASP A 205 -23.93 8.57 5.60
C ASP A 205 -23.78 7.66 6.85
N GLU A 206 -24.43 8.04 7.94
CA GLU A 206 -24.40 7.28 9.20
C GLU A 206 -25.01 5.87 9.08
N LYS A 207 -25.82 5.63 8.06
CA LYS A 207 -26.45 4.33 7.76
C LYS A 207 -25.67 3.56 6.69
N PHE A 208 -24.43 3.94 6.40
CA PHE A 208 -23.59 3.36 5.36
C PHE A 208 -24.21 3.40 3.95
N ARG A 209 -25.08 4.37 3.68
CA ARG A 209 -25.61 4.60 2.34
C ARG A 209 -24.71 5.61 1.62
N MET A 210 -24.42 5.33 0.36
CA MET A 210 -23.64 6.24 -0.46
C MET A 210 -24.43 7.55 -0.68
N VAL A 211 -23.78 8.66 -0.38
CA VAL A 211 -24.32 10.01 -0.55
C VAL A 211 -23.34 10.87 -1.34
N PHE A 212 -23.88 11.89 -2.01
CA PHE A 212 -23.11 12.90 -2.71
C PHE A 212 -23.17 14.21 -1.92
N LEU A 213 -22.01 14.71 -1.53
CA LEU A 213 -21.88 16.00 -0.87
C LEU A 213 -21.40 17.02 -1.89
N ALA A 214 -22.18 18.09 -2.08
CA ALA A 214 -21.77 19.20 -2.92
C ALA A 214 -20.59 19.95 -2.31
N HIS A 215 -19.58 20.24 -3.13
CA HIS A 215 -18.43 21.03 -2.72
C HIS A 215 -17.73 21.61 -3.97
N ASP A 216 -17.48 22.91 -3.98
CA ASP A 216 -17.04 23.62 -5.19
C ASP A 216 -15.69 23.16 -5.72
N LYS A 217 -14.79 22.70 -4.85
CA LYS A 217 -13.44 22.28 -5.23
C LYS A 217 -13.30 20.78 -5.51
N PHE A 218 -14.32 19.96 -5.21
CA PHE A 218 -14.25 18.54 -5.54
C PHE A 218 -14.93 18.25 -6.87
N ILE A 219 -14.31 17.40 -7.66
CA ILE A 219 -14.85 16.90 -8.93
C ILE A 219 -14.89 15.37 -8.86
N THR A 220 -16.06 14.80 -9.11
CA THR A 220 -16.26 13.36 -9.24
C THR A 220 -17.22 13.06 -10.37
N ARG A 221 -17.34 11.80 -10.76
CA ARG A 221 -18.33 11.39 -11.75
C ARG A 221 -19.75 11.47 -11.17
N SER A 222 -20.67 11.94 -12.01
CA SER A 222 -22.10 11.97 -11.67
C SER A 222 -22.60 10.54 -11.36
N PRO A 223 -23.55 10.39 -10.41
CA PRO A 223 -24.19 9.10 -10.15
C PRO A 223 -24.86 8.45 -11.36
N ARG A 224 -25.19 9.28 -12.38
CA ARG A 224 -25.84 8.82 -13.62
C ARG A 224 -24.85 8.40 -14.69
N ALA A 225 -23.56 8.68 -14.52
CA ALA A 225 -22.52 8.36 -15.47
C ALA A 225 -21.86 7.01 -15.16
N LYS A 226 -21.14 6.48 -16.15
CA LYS A 226 -20.23 5.34 -15.96
C LYS A 226 -19.16 5.71 -14.93
N ARG A 227 -19.08 4.94 -13.86
CA ARG A 227 -18.24 5.27 -12.70
C ARG A 227 -16.78 4.88 -12.85
N PHE A 228 -16.52 3.82 -13.61
CA PHE A 228 -15.20 3.26 -13.82
C PHE A 228 -14.93 3.03 -15.31
N PRO A 229 -13.73 3.30 -15.81
CA PRO A 229 -13.35 2.98 -17.18
C PRO A 229 -13.41 1.47 -17.43
N SER A 230 -13.72 1.06 -18.65
CA SER A 230 -13.46 -0.32 -19.08
C SER A 230 -11.96 -0.51 -19.30
N LEU A 231 -11.50 -1.76 -19.37
CA LEU A 231 -10.06 -2.02 -19.54
C LEU A 231 -9.51 -1.49 -20.87
N GLU A 232 -10.35 -1.48 -21.91
CA GLU A 232 -10.01 -0.97 -23.24
C GLU A 232 -9.82 0.56 -23.25
N GLU A 233 -10.47 1.26 -22.29
CA GLU A 233 -10.34 2.71 -22.12
C GLU A 233 -9.16 3.10 -21.23
N VAL A 234 -8.53 2.14 -20.55
CA VAL A 234 -7.33 2.39 -19.74
C VAL A 234 -6.09 2.27 -20.63
N PRO A 235 -5.41 3.36 -20.97
CA PRO A 235 -4.26 3.29 -21.86
C PRO A 235 -3.06 2.61 -21.19
N LYS A 236 -2.21 1.97 -22.00
CA LYS A 236 -0.90 1.51 -21.55
C LYS A 236 0.00 2.70 -21.24
N ILE A 237 0.88 2.56 -20.25
CA ILE A 237 1.88 3.60 -19.97
C ILE A 237 2.79 3.80 -21.19
N ARG A 238 3.21 5.06 -21.43
CA ARG A 238 4.12 5.42 -22.52
C ARG A 238 5.54 5.74 -22.05
N ALA A 239 5.71 5.92 -20.74
CA ALA A 239 6.99 6.13 -20.11
C ALA A 239 7.07 5.31 -18.80
N PRO A 240 8.28 4.98 -18.30
CA PRO A 240 8.47 4.04 -17.21
C PRO A 240 7.78 4.43 -15.90
N ALA A 241 7.18 3.43 -15.26
CA ALA A 241 6.67 3.53 -13.91
C ALA A 241 7.79 3.30 -12.89
N TYR A 242 7.73 4.01 -11.76
CA TYR A 242 8.71 3.90 -10.69
C TYR A 242 8.75 2.47 -10.12
N LYS A 243 9.95 1.97 -9.87
CA LYS A 243 10.24 0.58 -9.44
C LYS A 243 9.74 -0.51 -10.41
N GLY A 244 9.43 -0.18 -11.67
CA GLY A 244 8.96 -1.17 -12.66
C GLY A 244 7.56 -1.71 -12.39
N LEU A 245 6.70 -0.94 -11.68
CA LEU A 245 5.33 -1.34 -11.37
C LEU A 245 4.50 -1.48 -12.65
N VAL A 246 3.69 -2.55 -12.69
CA VAL A 246 2.64 -2.80 -13.70
C VAL A 246 1.40 -3.33 -13.00
N GLU A 247 0.24 -3.17 -13.61
CA GLU A 247 -1.03 -3.55 -13.01
C GLU A 247 -1.62 -4.77 -13.71
N ALA A 248 -1.98 -5.82 -12.95
CA ALA A 248 -2.62 -7.03 -13.48
C ALA A 248 -4.15 -7.00 -13.34
N MET A 249 -4.66 -6.31 -12.33
CA MET A 249 -6.11 -6.21 -12.10
C MET A 249 -6.45 -5.03 -11.21
N ARG A 250 -7.70 -4.59 -11.27
CA ARG A 250 -8.32 -3.59 -10.40
C ARG A 250 -9.52 -4.17 -9.66
N GLY A 251 -9.69 -3.75 -8.42
CA GLY A 251 -10.70 -4.27 -7.50
C GLY A 251 -10.31 -5.62 -6.92
N CYS A 252 -10.92 -6.00 -5.79
CA CYS A 252 -10.65 -7.30 -5.16
C CYS A 252 -11.90 -8.14 -4.88
N GLY A 253 -13.08 -7.52 -4.79
CA GLY A 253 -14.36 -8.21 -4.58
C GLY A 253 -14.55 -8.87 -3.20
N ILE A 254 -13.58 -8.76 -2.29
CA ILE A 254 -13.58 -9.45 -0.98
C ILE A 254 -14.58 -8.82 0.00
N ASN A 255 -14.99 -7.57 -0.20
CA ASN A 255 -15.96 -6.87 0.61
C ASN A 255 -15.56 -6.69 2.10
N CYS A 256 -14.28 -6.37 2.34
CA CYS A 256 -13.87 -5.87 3.65
C CYS A 256 -14.52 -4.50 3.89
N ASP A 257 -15.18 -4.31 5.03
CA ASP A 257 -15.99 -3.12 5.30
C ASP A 257 -15.18 -1.84 5.60
N PHE A 258 -13.88 -1.97 5.81
CA PHE A 258 -12.93 -0.89 6.07
C PHE A 258 -12.11 -0.47 4.84
N CYS A 259 -12.33 -1.09 3.66
CA CYS A 259 -11.46 -0.92 2.49
C CYS A 259 -12.24 -0.40 1.27
N GLU A 260 -11.78 0.74 0.71
CA GLU A 260 -12.38 1.33 -0.50
C GLU A 260 -12.27 0.45 -1.73
N VAL A 261 -11.20 -0.34 -1.85
CA VAL A 261 -10.98 -1.23 -3.00
C VAL A 261 -12.15 -2.18 -3.24
N THR A 262 -12.87 -2.53 -2.18
CA THR A 262 -14.09 -3.35 -2.26
C THR A 262 -15.19 -2.73 -3.12
N LEU A 263 -15.18 -1.42 -3.30
CA LEU A 263 -16.16 -0.67 -4.09
C LEU A 263 -15.84 -0.65 -5.59
N ARG A 264 -14.64 -1.10 -5.97
CA ARG A 264 -14.18 -1.15 -7.35
C ARG A 264 -14.59 -2.48 -7.98
N PRO A 265 -15.15 -2.47 -9.21
CA PRO A 265 -15.45 -3.71 -9.91
C PRO A 265 -14.17 -4.47 -10.24
N LEU A 266 -14.27 -5.79 -10.19
CA LEU A 266 -13.18 -6.68 -10.64
C LEU A 266 -12.96 -6.53 -12.14
N ARG A 267 -11.74 -6.19 -12.55
CA ARG A 267 -11.30 -6.06 -13.94
C ARG A 267 -9.90 -6.63 -14.07
N TYR A 268 -9.67 -7.47 -15.07
CA TYR A 268 -8.43 -8.22 -15.25
C TYR A 268 -7.75 -7.81 -16.54
N PHE A 269 -6.57 -7.19 -16.45
CA PHE A 269 -5.76 -6.90 -17.63
C PHE A 269 -5.25 -8.20 -18.23
N PRO A 270 -5.28 -8.37 -19.56
CA PRO A 270 -4.72 -9.55 -20.20
C PRO A 270 -3.19 -9.58 -20.08
N PRO A 271 -2.55 -10.78 -20.08
CA PRO A 271 -1.11 -10.90 -19.90
C PRO A 271 -0.29 -10.08 -20.92
N GLU A 272 -0.80 -9.92 -22.14
CA GLU A 272 -0.15 -9.13 -23.19
C GLU A 272 -0.12 -7.64 -22.84
N TYR A 273 -1.17 -7.14 -22.19
CA TYR A 273 -1.20 -5.74 -21.72
C TYR A 273 -0.10 -5.53 -20.67
N VAL A 274 0.00 -6.43 -19.69
CA VAL A 274 1.02 -6.40 -18.64
C VAL A 274 2.43 -6.49 -19.24
N ARG A 275 2.64 -7.41 -20.20
CA ARG A 275 3.91 -7.55 -20.93
C ARG A 275 4.33 -6.24 -21.60
N ASP A 276 3.41 -5.59 -22.32
CA ASP A 276 3.73 -4.38 -23.08
C ASP A 276 4.15 -3.24 -22.14
N GLU A 277 3.54 -3.10 -20.96
CA GLU A 277 3.96 -2.13 -19.96
C GLU A 277 5.31 -2.47 -19.30
N ILE A 278 5.61 -3.76 -19.10
CA ILE A 278 6.93 -4.20 -18.64
C ILE A 278 8.01 -3.78 -19.65
N LEU A 279 7.75 -3.94 -20.95
CA LEU A 279 8.70 -3.52 -22.00
C LEU A 279 8.96 -2.01 -21.94
N VAL A 280 7.95 -1.19 -21.64
CA VAL A 280 8.14 0.25 -21.40
C VAL A 280 9.03 0.48 -20.16
N ASN A 281 8.78 -0.21 -19.06
CA ASN A 281 9.58 -0.09 -17.84
C ASN A 281 11.05 -0.49 -18.07
N MET A 282 11.32 -1.49 -18.89
CA MET A 282 12.67 -1.92 -19.22
C MET A 282 13.51 -0.84 -19.93
N THR A 283 12.88 0.14 -20.57
CA THR A 283 13.60 1.28 -21.19
C THR A 283 14.33 2.15 -20.17
N ALA A 284 13.90 2.12 -18.89
CA ALA A 284 14.61 2.77 -17.78
C ALA A 284 15.62 1.84 -17.06
N GLY A 285 15.89 0.64 -17.61
CA GLY A 285 16.83 -0.31 -17.05
C GLY A 285 16.27 -1.23 -15.97
N TYR A 286 14.95 -1.25 -15.76
CA TYR A 286 14.34 -2.19 -14.81
C TYR A 286 14.43 -3.62 -15.37
N ASP A 287 14.96 -4.54 -14.57
CA ASP A 287 15.02 -5.97 -14.82
C ASP A 287 14.10 -6.78 -13.88
N ALA A 288 13.25 -6.08 -13.15
CA ALA A 288 12.24 -6.62 -12.26
C ALA A 288 10.86 -6.06 -12.62
N ALA A 289 9.83 -6.89 -12.51
CA ALA A 289 8.43 -6.50 -12.69
C ALA A 289 7.68 -6.64 -11.37
N TRP A 290 7.15 -5.53 -10.84
CA TRP A 290 6.22 -5.54 -9.72
C TRP A 290 4.80 -5.62 -10.27
N VAL A 291 4.20 -6.80 -10.17
CA VAL A 291 2.86 -7.04 -10.68
C VAL A 291 1.84 -6.64 -9.61
N HIS A 292 1.35 -5.41 -9.74
CA HIS A 292 0.36 -4.87 -8.83
C HIS A 292 -1.01 -5.49 -9.07
N SER A 293 -1.64 -5.83 -7.95
CA SER A 293 -3.04 -6.23 -7.87
C SER A 293 -3.55 -5.91 -6.48
N ASP A 294 -4.84 -5.65 -6.36
CA ASP A 294 -5.48 -5.56 -5.04
C ASP A 294 -5.60 -6.94 -4.37
N GLU A 295 -5.63 -8.03 -5.17
CA GLU A 295 -5.71 -9.43 -4.72
C GLU A 295 -5.30 -10.38 -5.85
N ILE A 296 -4.03 -10.74 -5.94
CA ILE A 296 -3.50 -11.52 -7.08
C ILE A 296 -4.18 -12.88 -7.28
N PHE A 297 -4.52 -13.56 -6.19
CA PHE A 297 -5.17 -14.88 -6.29
C PHE A 297 -6.63 -14.81 -6.74
N ALA A 298 -7.21 -13.58 -6.83
CA ALA A 298 -8.50 -13.37 -7.47
C ALA A 298 -8.39 -13.13 -8.98
N TYR A 299 -7.19 -13.15 -9.57
CA TYR A 299 -7.02 -12.97 -11.00
C TYR A 299 -7.75 -14.05 -11.79
N ARG A 300 -8.84 -13.65 -12.50
CA ARG A 300 -9.74 -14.56 -13.24
C ARG A 300 -10.21 -15.77 -12.41
N HIS A 301 -10.47 -15.57 -11.11
CA HIS A 301 -10.85 -16.63 -10.17
C HIS A 301 -12.09 -17.42 -10.60
N GLY A 302 -12.22 -18.65 -10.09
CA GLY A 302 -13.39 -19.51 -10.23
C GLY A 302 -14.53 -19.14 -9.28
N ARG A 303 -15.48 -20.05 -9.11
CA ARG A 303 -16.57 -19.87 -8.14
C ARG A 303 -16.01 -19.80 -6.72
N ASN A 304 -16.70 -19.08 -5.83
CA ASN A 304 -16.30 -18.92 -4.43
C ASN A 304 -14.85 -18.43 -4.23
N TYR A 305 -14.32 -17.67 -5.19
CA TYR A 305 -12.93 -17.20 -5.17
C TYR A 305 -11.87 -18.30 -5.18
N GLU A 306 -12.17 -19.48 -5.70
CA GLU A 306 -11.14 -20.48 -5.97
C GLU A 306 -10.11 -19.93 -6.95
N PRO A 307 -8.80 -20.13 -6.68
CA PRO A 307 -7.75 -19.60 -7.54
C PRO A 307 -7.79 -20.26 -8.93
N ASN A 308 -7.67 -19.47 -9.97
CA ASN A 308 -7.49 -19.97 -11.33
C ASN A 308 -5.98 -20.19 -11.59
N ALA A 309 -5.51 -21.39 -11.28
CA ALA A 309 -4.10 -21.74 -11.39
C ALA A 309 -3.55 -21.54 -12.82
N ASP A 310 -4.34 -21.85 -13.84
CA ASP A 310 -3.90 -21.73 -15.24
C ASP A 310 -3.77 -20.25 -15.65
N ALA A 311 -4.74 -19.41 -15.28
CA ALA A 311 -4.65 -17.97 -15.53
C ALA A 311 -3.47 -17.31 -14.81
N LEU A 312 -3.18 -17.72 -13.57
CA LEU A 312 -2.03 -17.23 -12.82
C LEU A 312 -0.70 -17.70 -13.43
N LYS A 313 -0.63 -18.96 -13.89
CA LYS A 313 0.56 -19.49 -14.60
C LYS A 313 0.76 -18.78 -15.94
N GLU A 314 -0.30 -18.50 -16.68
CA GLU A 314 -0.25 -17.73 -17.93
C GLU A 314 0.28 -16.31 -17.68
N LEU A 315 -0.26 -15.60 -16.68
CA LEU A 315 0.16 -14.25 -16.32
C LEU A 315 1.66 -14.21 -15.97
N PHE A 316 2.07 -14.98 -14.96
CA PHE A 316 3.46 -14.96 -14.50
C PHE A 316 4.43 -15.64 -15.47
N GLY A 317 3.97 -16.62 -16.25
CA GLY A 317 4.72 -17.20 -17.35
C GLY A 317 5.03 -16.18 -18.45
N THR A 318 4.06 -15.34 -18.80
CA THR A 318 4.24 -14.22 -19.72
C THR A 318 5.26 -13.21 -19.17
N VAL A 319 5.12 -12.81 -17.89
CA VAL A 319 6.04 -11.87 -17.25
C VAL A 319 7.49 -12.39 -17.23
N MET A 320 7.68 -13.61 -16.72
CA MET A 320 9.02 -14.21 -16.58
C MET A 320 9.61 -14.73 -17.90
N GLY A 321 8.80 -14.85 -18.96
CA GLY A 321 9.23 -15.14 -20.31
C GLY A 321 9.85 -13.96 -21.05
N ILE A 322 9.70 -12.74 -20.54
CA ILE A 322 10.30 -11.53 -21.16
C ILE A 322 11.83 -11.59 -20.99
N LYS A 323 12.55 -11.55 -22.11
CA LYS A 323 14.02 -11.54 -22.09
C LYS A 323 14.54 -10.32 -21.35
N GLY A 324 15.32 -10.54 -20.29
CA GLY A 324 15.90 -9.49 -19.45
C GLY A 324 15.20 -9.32 -18.11
N ILE A 325 13.99 -9.81 -17.92
CA ILE A 325 13.33 -9.85 -16.60
C ILE A 325 13.93 -10.98 -15.77
N ARG A 326 14.44 -10.63 -14.60
CA ARG A 326 15.09 -11.56 -13.65
C ARG A 326 14.20 -11.87 -12.45
N HIS A 327 13.40 -10.91 -12.01
CA HIS A 327 12.58 -10.99 -10.81
C HIS A 327 11.17 -10.51 -11.07
N SER A 328 10.20 -11.11 -10.39
CA SER A 328 8.84 -10.58 -10.34
C SER A 328 8.23 -10.93 -8.99
N ASN A 329 7.47 -10.01 -8.43
CA ASN A 329 6.68 -10.20 -7.23
C ASN A 329 5.25 -9.70 -7.47
N PRO A 330 4.23 -10.43 -7.00
CA PRO A 330 2.91 -9.85 -6.78
C PRO A 330 2.96 -8.85 -5.63
N THR A 331 1.99 -7.94 -5.53
CA THR A 331 1.93 -7.03 -4.38
C THR A 331 1.08 -7.59 -3.25
N HIS A 332 -0.20 -7.89 -3.48
CA HIS A 332 -1.12 -8.34 -2.45
C HIS A 332 -1.77 -9.68 -2.79
N GLY A 333 -2.15 -10.44 -1.77
CA GLY A 333 -2.85 -11.69 -1.93
C GLY A 333 -3.35 -12.24 -0.60
N ARG A 334 -4.49 -12.94 -0.60
CA ARG A 334 -5.08 -13.54 0.60
C ARG A 334 -4.26 -14.72 1.11
N ILE A 335 -4.18 -14.84 2.41
CA ILE A 335 -3.49 -15.98 3.07
C ILE A 335 -4.29 -17.29 2.97
N SER A 336 -5.60 -17.21 2.72
CA SER A 336 -6.45 -18.38 2.55
C SER A 336 -6.07 -19.25 1.34
N ILE A 337 -5.54 -18.62 0.28
CA ILE A 337 -5.12 -19.39 -0.91
C ILE A 337 -3.88 -20.23 -0.63
N PRO A 338 -2.76 -19.72 -0.13
CA PRO A 338 -1.66 -20.57 0.31
C PRO A 338 -2.06 -21.63 1.34
N ALA A 339 -3.05 -21.34 2.18
CA ALA A 339 -3.52 -22.27 3.19
C ALA A 339 -4.31 -23.46 2.60
N GLY A 340 -5.10 -23.22 1.57
CA GLY A 340 -5.98 -24.23 0.96
C GLY A 340 -5.47 -24.84 -0.35
N TYR A 341 -4.59 -24.13 -1.07
CA TYR A 341 -4.11 -24.47 -2.41
C TYR A 341 -2.59 -24.35 -2.51
N PRO A 342 -1.83 -25.13 -1.72
CA PRO A 342 -0.37 -25.04 -1.70
C PRO A 342 0.28 -25.37 -3.06
N GLU A 343 -0.38 -26.16 -3.90
CA GLU A 343 0.07 -26.49 -5.24
C GLU A 343 0.12 -25.27 -6.17
N VAL A 344 -0.79 -24.31 -6.01
CA VAL A 344 -0.74 -23.04 -6.75
C VAL A 344 0.52 -22.26 -6.40
N ILE A 345 0.86 -22.21 -5.10
CA ILE A 345 2.08 -21.53 -4.63
C ILE A 345 3.33 -22.25 -5.14
N ARG A 346 3.36 -23.59 -5.13
CA ARG A 346 4.45 -24.39 -5.69
C ARG A 346 4.67 -24.07 -7.17
N ASP A 347 3.61 -24.08 -7.96
CA ASP A 347 3.69 -23.89 -9.42
C ASP A 347 4.13 -22.46 -9.75
N LEU A 348 3.59 -21.46 -9.06
CA LEU A 348 4.02 -20.06 -9.20
C LEU A 348 5.48 -19.86 -8.77
N SER A 349 5.91 -20.55 -7.71
CA SER A 349 7.30 -20.50 -7.23
C SER A 349 8.28 -20.99 -8.29
N ALA A 350 7.95 -22.05 -8.99
CA ALA A 350 8.76 -22.56 -10.09
C ALA A 350 8.87 -21.54 -11.25
N ILE A 351 7.76 -20.91 -11.63
CA ILE A 351 7.73 -19.86 -12.67
C ILE A 351 8.52 -18.63 -12.25
N LEU A 352 8.35 -18.17 -11.01
CA LEU A 352 9.00 -17.00 -10.45
C LEU A 352 10.46 -17.27 -10.02
N ARG A 353 10.94 -18.51 -10.17
CA ARG A 353 12.28 -18.95 -9.80
C ARG A 353 12.60 -18.70 -8.32
N ALA A 354 11.59 -18.95 -7.46
CA ALA A 354 11.75 -18.80 -6.03
C ALA A 354 12.80 -19.77 -5.48
N SER A 355 13.70 -19.29 -4.64
CA SER A 355 14.76 -20.09 -4.02
C SER A 355 15.20 -19.45 -2.70
N ALA A 356 16.15 -20.07 -2.01
CA ALA A 356 16.75 -19.52 -0.79
C ALA A 356 17.40 -18.14 -1.02
N GLU A 357 17.87 -17.88 -2.24
CA GLU A 357 18.51 -16.64 -2.67
C GLU A 357 17.53 -15.65 -3.31
N ASN A 358 16.35 -16.13 -3.72
CA ASN A 358 15.32 -15.33 -4.40
C ASN A 358 13.94 -15.57 -3.77
N TRP A 359 13.68 -14.89 -2.65
CA TRP A 359 12.39 -14.94 -2.00
C TRP A 359 11.37 -14.04 -2.71
N ILE A 360 10.15 -14.54 -2.85
CA ILE A 360 9.03 -13.80 -3.46
C ILE A 360 8.29 -13.04 -2.36
N GLY A 361 8.25 -11.73 -2.46
CA GLY A 361 7.50 -10.88 -1.53
C GLY A 361 6.01 -10.89 -1.83
N ILE A 362 5.17 -10.89 -0.80
CA ILE A 362 3.71 -10.69 -0.90
C ILE A 362 3.20 -10.01 0.36
N GLN A 363 2.17 -9.18 0.25
CA GLN A 363 1.59 -8.43 1.37
C GLN A 363 0.15 -8.90 1.65
N PRO A 364 -0.06 -9.93 2.45
CA PRO A 364 -1.40 -10.33 2.88
C PRO A 364 -1.84 -9.51 4.09
N GLY A 365 -3.03 -8.92 4.04
CA GLY A 365 -3.65 -8.37 5.24
C GLY A 365 -4.30 -9.49 6.05
N ILE A 366 -3.87 -9.75 7.27
CA ILE A 366 -4.50 -10.70 8.19
C ILE A 366 -5.43 -10.00 9.19
N GLU A 367 -5.21 -8.75 9.44
CA GLU A 367 -5.96 -7.73 10.17
C GLU A 367 -6.19 -8.06 11.65
N THR A 368 -6.46 -9.30 12.01
CA THR A 368 -6.75 -9.75 13.39
C THR A 368 -6.42 -11.21 13.57
N GLY A 369 -6.23 -11.65 14.82
CA GLY A 369 -6.23 -13.07 15.20
C GLY A 369 -7.60 -13.59 15.63
N SER A 370 -8.61 -12.73 15.72
CA SER A 370 -9.95 -13.06 16.20
C SER A 370 -10.85 -13.58 15.08
N ASP A 371 -11.41 -14.77 15.26
CA ASP A 371 -12.42 -15.33 14.37
C ASP A 371 -13.66 -14.42 14.30
N ARG A 372 -14.05 -13.82 15.43
CA ARG A 372 -15.20 -12.93 15.53
C ARG A 372 -15.03 -11.69 14.66
N LEU A 373 -13.90 -10.99 14.77
CA LEU A 373 -13.62 -9.81 13.95
C LEU A 373 -13.43 -10.17 12.48
N ALA A 374 -12.75 -11.27 12.19
CA ALA A 374 -12.57 -11.74 10.82
C ALA A 374 -13.92 -11.99 10.13
N MET A 375 -14.83 -12.69 10.80
CA MET A 375 -16.18 -12.95 10.27
C MET A 375 -17.03 -11.69 10.17
N LYS A 376 -16.81 -10.70 11.02
CA LYS A 376 -17.57 -9.46 11.03
C LYS A 376 -17.15 -8.48 9.92
N HIS A 377 -15.85 -8.25 9.77
CA HIS A 377 -15.30 -7.17 8.94
C HIS A 377 -14.74 -7.63 7.59
N MET A 378 -14.40 -8.92 7.47
CA MET A 378 -13.79 -9.47 6.26
C MET A 378 -14.20 -10.92 5.98
N PRO A 379 -15.50 -11.26 6.01
CA PRO A 379 -15.98 -12.65 5.96
C PRO A 379 -15.52 -13.40 4.71
N ASN A 380 -15.40 -12.70 3.59
CA ASN A 380 -14.99 -13.29 2.32
C ASN A 380 -13.46 -13.41 2.17
N LYS A 381 -12.67 -12.84 3.09
CA LYS A 381 -11.19 -12.93 3.03
C LYS A 381 -10.68 -14.33 3.27
N THR A 382 -11.47 -15.14 3.95
CA THR A 382 -11.16 -16.56 4.18
C THR A 382 -11.44 -17.45 2.97
N LEU A 383 -12.32 -17.02 2.05
CA LEU A 383 -12.72 -17.83 0.90
C LEU A 383 -11.52 -18.29 0.05
N PRO A 384 -11.58 -19.49 -0.52
CA PRO A 384 -12.68 -20.45 -0.47
C PRO A 384 -12.77 -21.26 0.82
N LEU A 385 -11.85 -21.08 1.78
CA LEU A 385 -11.90 -21.69 3.10
C LEU A 385 -12.97 -21.02 3.98
N ARG A 386 -13.42 -21.74 5.02
CA ARG A 386 -14.43 -21.23 5.97
C ARG A 386 -13.92 -21.39 7.39
N ILE A 387 -14.00 -20.33 8.19
CA ILE A 387 -13.75 -20.40 9.62
C ILE A 387 -14.74 -21.38 10.26
N GLY A 388 -14.23 -22.27 11.10
CA GLY A 388 -14.94 -23.39 11.70
C GLY A 388 -14.68 -24.70 10.95
N PRO A 389 -15.28 -24.96 9.79
CA PRO A 389 -15.04 -26.23 9.07
C PRO A 389 -13.58 -26.47 8.64
N ASP A 390 -12.90 -25.41 8.20
CA ASP A 390 -11.51 -25.50 7.70
C ASP A 390 -10.47 -25.03 8.73
N GLY A 391 -10.92 -24.78 9.97
CA GLY A 391 -10.12 -24.31 11.10
C GLY A 391 -10.44 -22.88 11.52
N THR A 392 -9.80 -22.43 12.59
CA THR A 392 -9.86 -21.04 13.04
C THR A 392 -9.08 -20.13 12.08
N TRP A 393 -9.33 -18.83 12.13
CA TRP A 393 -8.58 -17.85 11.33
C TRP A 393 -7.06 -17.94 11.61
N LYS A 394 -6.67 -18.10 12.87
CA LYS A 394 -5.27 -18.30 13.27
C LYS A 394 -4.64 -19.52 12.59
N GLU A 395 -5.35 -20.64 12.56
CA GLU A 395 -4.87 -21.88 11.93
C GLU A 395 -4.72 -21.71 10.41
N ILE A 396 -5.67 -21.03 9.76
CA ILE A 396 -5.59 -20.70 8.33
C ILE A 396 -4.34 -19.84 8.07
N VAL A 397 -4.12 -18.80 8.86
CA VAL A 397 -2.93 -17.92 8.73
C VAL A 397 -1.63 -18.69 8.93
N LEU A 398 -1.54 -19.51 9.97
CA LEU A 398 -0.33 -20.32 10.25
C LEU A 398 -0.06 -21.32 9.12
N ARG A 399 -1.08 -22.03 8.64
CA ARG A 399 -0.97 -23.00 7.54
C ARG A 399 -0.54 -22.30 6.24
N GLY A 400 -1.17 -21.18 5.91
CA GLY A 400 -0.80 -20.39 4.74
C GLY A 400 0.63 -19.86 4.81
N THR A 401 1.06 -19.39 5.98
CA THR A 401 2.45 -18.92 6.19
C THR A 401 3.46 -20.05 6.02
N LYS A 402 3.18 -21.23 6.59
CA LYS A 402 4.03 -22.43 6.41
C LYS A 402 4.17 -22.80 4.93
N ASN A 403 3.06 -22.78 4.17
CA ASN A 403 3.07 -23.11 2.75
C ASN A 403 3.80 -22.05 1.91
N LEU A 404 3.62 -20.76 2.20
CA LEU A 404 4.40 -19.69 1.56
C LEU A 404 5.90 -19.88 1.81
N ASN A 405 6.32 -20.06 3.06
CA ASN A 405 7.73 -20.22 3.40
C ASN A 405 8.35 -21.53 2.86
N ARG A 406 7.54 -22.60 2.74
CA ARG A 406 8.00 -23.87 2.13
C ARG A 406 8.51 -23.64 0.70
N TYR A 407 7.89 -22.71 -0.02
CA TYR A 407 8.19 -22.39 -1.40
C TYR A 407 8.90 -21.03 -1.57
N PHE A 408 9.56 -20.53 -0.53
CA PHE A 408 10.37 -19.30 -0.53
C PHE A 408 9.58 -18.02 -0.82
N TRP A 409 8.37 -17.91 -0.28
CA TRP A 409 7.62 -16.67 -0.25
C TRP A 409 7.71 -16.02 1.12
N PHE A 410 7.91 -14.69 1.10
CA PHE A 410 8.02 -13.85 2.29
C PHE A 410 6.75 -13.03 2.46
N PRO A 411 5.83 -13.41 3.35
CA PRO A 411 4.65 -12.60 3.64
C PRO A 411 5.00 -11.43 4.57
N ALA A 412 4.59 -10.23 4.17
CA ALA A 412 4.60 -9.03 5.00
C ALA A 412 3.16 -8.74 5.45
N PHE A 413 2.80 -9.23 6.62
CA PHE A 413 1.45 -9.10 7.15
C PHE A 413 1.15 -7.72 7.70
N THR A 414 -0.12 -7.32 7.60
CA THR A 414 -0.70 -6.21 8.35
C THR A 414 -1.73 -6.71 9.35
N VAL A 415 -1.77 -6.08 10.53
CA VAL A 415 -2.84 -6.24 11.52
C VAL A 415 -3.41 -4.87 11.83
N GLN A 416 -4.72 -4.79 12.02
CA GLN A 416 -5.40 -3.56 12.36
C GLN A 416 -5.61 -3.44 13.85
N VAL A 417 -5.48 -2.22 14.37
CA VAL A 417 -5.75 -1.86 15.75
C VAL A 417 -6.86 -0.82 15.76
N GLY A 418 -7.86 -1.00 16.61
CA GLY A 418 -8.99 -0.08 16.70
C GLY A 418 -10.09 -0.33 15.66
N GLN A 419 -10.31 -1.58 15.27
CA GLN A 419 -11.44 -1.95 14.42
C GLN A 419 -12.79 -1.66 15.10
N PHE A 420 -13.83 -1.47 14.30
CA PHE A 420 -15.15 -1.25 14.86
C PHE A 420 -15.61 -2.44 15.71
N ASP A 421 -16.09 -2.16 16.93
CA ASP A 421 -16.53 -3.19 17.89
C ASP A 421 -15.41 -4.17 18.30
N GLU A 422 -14.16 -3.74 18.18
CA GLU A 422 -12.99 -4.44 18.71
C GLU A 422 -13.08 -4.51 20.25
N ARG A 423 -12.72 -5.65 20.79
CA ARG A 423 -12.71 -5.93 22.24
C ARG A 423 -11.30 -6.29 22.67
N PRO A 424 -10.95 -6.14 23.96
CA PRO A 424 -9.64 -6.57 24.47
C PRO A 424 -9.30 -8.03 24.15
N GLU A 425 -10.29 -8.92 24.16
CA GLU A 425 -10.12 -10.36 23.86
C GLU A 425 -9.64 -10.56 22.41
N ASP A 426 -10.16 -9.79 21.45
CA ASP A 426 -9.76 -9.86 20.04
C ASP A 426 -8.29 -9.46 19.86
N ASN A 427 -7.84 -8.47 20.63
CA ASN A 427 -6.44 -8.05 20.66
C ASN A 427 -5.53 -9.14 21.24
N TRP A 428 -5.97 -9.82 22.29
CA TRP A 428 -5.22 -10.96 22.84
C TRP A 428 -5.14 -12.14 21.87
N GLU A 429 -6.20 -12.43 21.11
CA GLU A 429 -6.18 -13.41 20.03
C GLU A 429 -5.17 -13.03 18.92
N THR A 430 -5.07 -11.73 18.61
CA THR A 430 -4.10 -11.21 17.65
C THR A 430 -2.67 -11.34 18.19
N ILE A 431 -2.44 -11.06 19.48
CA ILE A 431 -1.14 -11.27 20.14
C ILE A 431 -0.76 -12.75 20.12
N ALA A 432 -1.71 -13.66 20.40
CA ALA A 432 -1.48 -15.10 20.32
C ALA A 432 -1.01 -15.53 18.92
N LEU A 433 -1.69 -15.07 17.87
CA LEU A 433 -1.28 -15.33 16.49
C LEU A 433 0.13 -14.82 16.18
N ILE A 434 0.45 -13.58 16.56
CA ILE A 434 1.78 -13.00 16.34
C ILE A 434 2.87 -13.82 17.05
N ASN A 435 2.63 -14.23 18.31
CA ASN A 435 3.58 -15.05 19.06
C ASN A 435 3.74 -16.44 18.44
N GLN A 436 2.65 -17.07 17.99
CA GLN A 436 2.67 -18.36 17.30
C GLN A 436 3.46 -18.30 15.99
N LEU A 437 3.27 -17.25 15.18
CA LEU A 437 4.09 -17.00 13.98
C LEU A 437 5.58 -16.86 14.33
N GLY A 438 5.90 -16.28 15.49
CA GLY A 438 7.27 -16.05 15.96
C GLY A 438 8.03 -17.31 16.42
N ILE A 439 7.32 -18.42 16.73
CA ILE A 439 7.90 -19.70 17.16
C ILE A 439 7.66 -20.85 16.19
N ALA A 440 6.72 -20.71 15.27
CA ALA A 440 6.37 -21.77 14.31
C ALA A 440 7.53 -22.04 13.34
N GLU A 441 7.57 -23.28 12.84
CA GLU A 441 8.61 -23.75 11.93
C GLU A 441 8.00 -24.46 10.71
N VAL A 442 8.77 -24.50 9.64
CA VAL A 442 8.52 -25.32 8.45
C VAL A 442 9.83 -25.96 8.00
N ASN A 443 9.84 -27.28 7.78
CA ASN A 443 11.03 -28.04 7.40
C ASN A 443 12.25 -27.80 8.33
N GLY A 444 12.03 -27.72 9.66
CA GLY A 444 13.04 -27.44 10.65
C GLY A 444 13.63 -26.03 10.63
N ARG A 445 12.98 -25.10 9.91
CA ARG A 445 13.38 -23.68 9.84
C ARG A 445 12.29 -22.80 10.44
N PRO A 446 12.65 -21.82 11.28
CA PRO A 446 11.68 -20.86 11.79
C PRO A 446 10.98 -20.11 10.65
N LEU A 447 9.70 -19.83 10.81
CA LEU A 447 8.95 -19.02 9.84
C LEU A 447 9.57 -17.63 9.67
N VAL A 448 9.47 -17.12 8.45
CA VAL A 448 9.95 -15.79 8.06
C VAL A 448 8.76 -14.99 7.53
N CYS A 449 8.29 -14.06 8.35
CA CYS A 449 7.23 -13.12 7.99
C CYS A 449 7.37 -11.85 8.83
N THR A 450 6.91 -10.72 8.33
CA THR A 450 6.75 -9.53 9.16
C THR A 450 5.29 -9.33 9.54
N VAL A 451 5.07 -8.62 10.65
CA VAL A 451 3.73 -8.19 11.08
C VAL A 451 3.81 -6.70 11.40
N THR A 452 3.10 -5.88 10.63
CA THR A 452 3.05 -4.44 10.81
C THR A 452 1.69 -4.06 11.39
N PRO A 453 1.65 -3.46 12.59
CA PRO A 453 0.40 -2.96 13.16
C PRO A 453 0.01 -1.65 12.49
N MET A 454 -1.23 -1.57 12.06
CA MET A 454 -1.81 -0.37 11.45
C MET A 454 -3.03 0.09 12.23
N GLN A 455 -3.13 1.39 12.44
CA GLN A 455 -4.36 1.97 12.97
C GLN A 455 -5.48 1.76 11.95
N ASN A 456 -6.64 1.30 12.43
CA ASN A 456 -7.81 1.19 11.55
C ASN A 456 -8.26 2.59 11.12
N VAL A 457 -8.14 2.85 9.82
CA VAL A 457 -8.62 4.07 9.16
C VAL A 457 -9.44 3.62 7.97
N PRO A 458 -10.76 3.83 7.97
CA PRO A 458 -11.59 3.55 6.79
C PRO A 458 -11.14 4.43 5.63
N LEU A 459 -10.72 3.81 4.54
CA LEU A 459 -10.13 4.49 3.39
C LEU A 459 -11.17 4.88 2.34
N GLY A 460 -10.86 5.93 1.59
CA GLY A 460 -11.62 6.32 0.42
C GLY A 460 -13.05 6.74 0.74
N LEU A 461 -14.00 6.06 0.12
CA LEU A 461 -15.42 6.37 0.24
C LEU A 461 -16.09 5.85 1.51
N LEU A 462 -15.42 5.01 2.27
CA LEU A 462 -16.00 4.44 3.47
C LEU A 462 -16.12 5.49 4.56
N LYS A 463 -17.08 5.28 5.47
CA LYS A 463 -17.30 6.17 6.60
C LYS A 463 -16.03 6.25 7.44
N GLY A 464 -15.47 7.45 7.56
CA GLY A 464 -14.37 7.72 8.45
C GLY A 464 -14.79 7.61 9.91
N ARG A 465 -13.89 7.14 10.76
CA ARG A 465 -13.98 7.22 12.20
C ARG A 465 -12.95 8.19 12.72
N SER A 466 -13.18 8.66 13.95
CA SER A 466 -12.18 9.46 14.65
C SER A 466 -10.86 8.69 14.68
N TYR A 467 -9.78 9.33 14.29
CA TYR A 467 -8.46 8.78 14.42
C TYR A 467 -8.15 8.60 15.89
N PHE A 468 -7.48 7.50 16.21
CA PHE A 468 -7.03 7.28 17.57
C PHE A 468 -5.82 8.18 17.85
N THR A 469 -5.87 8.93 18.93
CA THR A 469 -4.69 9.52 19.55
C THR A 469 -4.08 8.49 20.51
N VAL A 470 -2.87 8.76 21.01
CA VAL A 470 -2.23 7.88 22.00
C VAL A 470 -3.11 7.70 23.25
N GLU A 471 -3.84 8.74 23.64
CA GLU A 471 -4.74 8.72 24.79
C GLU A 471 -5.91 7.76 24.58
N MET A 472 -6.39 7.65 23.34
CA MET A 472 -7.53 6.79 22.98
C MET A 472 -7.16 5.31 22.83
N VAL A 473 -5.88 4.99 22.62
CA VAL A 473 -5.40 3.62 22.53
C VAL A 473 -5.40 2.97 23.91
N ASP A 474 -6.12 1.87 24.07
CA ASP A 474 -6.19 1.13 25.32
C ASP A 474 -4.97 0.21 25.56
N ALA A 475 -4.94 -0.45 26.75
CA ALA A 475 -3.83 -1.32 27.11
C ALA A 475 -3.70 -2.53 26.17
N SER A 476 -4.81 -3.13 25.73
CA SER A 476 -4.79 -4.30 24.86
C SER A 476 -4.32 -3.97 23.45
N GLN A 477 -4.74 -2.82 22.93
CA GLN A 477 -4.30 -2.28 21.65
C GLN A 477 -2.79 -1.94 21.66
N MET A 478 -2.31 -1.32 22.74
CA MET A 478 -0.87 -1.05 22.90
C MET A 478 -0.06 -2.35 23.00
N ALA A 479 -0.62 -3.39 23.60
CA ALA A 479 -0.01 -4.71 23.65
C ALA A 479 0.16 -5.34 22.26
N VAL A 480 -0.81 -5.12 21.33
CA VAL A 480 -0.68 -5.55 19.93
C VAL A 480 0.50 -4.83 19.24
N TYR A 481 0.63 -3.49 19.43
CA TYR A 481 1.79 -2.76 18.92
C TYR A 481 3.11 -3.37 19.42
N TYR A 482 3.20 -3.63 20.73
CA TYR A 482 4.41 -4.22 21.29
C TYR A 482 4.72 -5.62 20.72
N ALA A 483 3.72 -6.50 20.64
CA ALA A 483 3.90 -7.84 20.08
C ALA A 483 4.36 -7.80 18.62
N ALA A 484 3.73 -6.95 17.80
CA ALA A 484 4.03 -6.82 16.39
C ALA A 484 5.44 -6.24 16.15
N TYR A 485 5.81 -5.15 16.82
CA TYR A 485 7.16 -4.58 16.68
C TYR A 485 8.25 -5.50 17.24
N ARG A 486 7.98 -6.21 18.34
CA ARG A 486 8.91 -7.23 18.86
C ARG A 486 9.14 -8.34 17.83
N HIS A 487 8.08 -8.81 17.18
CA HIS A 487 8.17 -9.81 16.12
C HIS A 487 8.95 -9.26 14.92
N LEU A 488 8.58 -8.07 14.41
CA LEU A 488 9.23 -7.40 13.30
C LEU A 488 10.74 -7.24 13.52
N MET A 489 11.15 -6.72 14.69
CA MET A 489 12.57 -6.53 15.02
C MET A 489 13.33 -7.86 15.14
N LYS A 490 12.72 -8.89 15.71
CA LYS A 490 13.31 -10.25 15.76
C LYS A 490 13.59 -10.79 14.35
N ILE A 491 12.64 -10.64 13.44
CA ILE A 491 12.78 -11.09 12.04
C ILE A 491 13.84 -10.25 11.31
N ALA A 492 13.82 -8.94 11.48
CA ALA A 492 14.75 -8.02 10.83
C ALA A 492 16.20 -8.28 11.27
N ILE A 493 16.45 -8.45 12.57
CA ILE A 493 17.78 -8.77 13.11
C ILE A 493 18.27 -10.13 12.58
N ARG A 494 17.41 -11.15 12.63
CA ARG A 494 17.77 -12.50 12.15
C ARG A 494 18.10 -12.55 10.66
N ASN A 495 17.44 -11.72 9.86
CA ASN A 495 17.59 -11.69 8.40
C ASN A 495 18.38 -10.47 7.90
N SER A 496 19.08 -9.78 8.78
CA SER A 496 19.88 -8.59 8.44
C SER A 496 20.91 -8.84 7.33
N GLY A 497 21.39 -10.07 7.18
CA GLY A 497 22.27 -10.47 6.08
C GLY A 497 21.64 -10.38 4.68
N TRP A 498 20.32 -10.45 4.57
CA TRP A 498 19.60 -10.26 3.29
C TRP A 498 19.41 -8.78 2.97
N ILE A 499 19.27 -7.98 4.02
CA ILE A 499 18.93 -6.57 3.97
C ILE A 499 20.19 -5.75 3.67
N ALA A 500 21.33 -6.12 4.25
CA ALA A 500 22.59 -5.40 4.10
C ALA A 500 23.34 -5.85 2.83
N ARG A 501 23.18 -5.12 1.75
CA ARG A 501 24.08 -5.21 0.58
C ARG A 501 25.34 -4.40 0.88
N GLY A 502 26.52 -4.95 0.61
CA GLY A 502 27.80 -4.26 0.86
C GLY A 502 28.92 -5.20 1.29
N ASN A 503 30.09 -4.63 1.59
CA ASN A 503 31.22 -5.37 2.13
C ASN A 503 30.98 -5.80 3.60
N ILE A 504 31.83 -6.66 4.12
CA ILE A 504 31.67 -7.27 5.44
C ILE A 504 31.61 -6.21 6.57
N VAL A 505 32.35 -5.12 6.42
CA VAL A 505 32.42 -4.02 7.41
C VAL A 505 31.10 -3.25 7.42
N THR A 506 30.59 -2.89 6.25
CA THR A 506 29.29 -2.20 6.10
C THR A 506 28.16 -3.05 6.67
N ARG A 507 28.16 -4.37 6.39
CA ARG A 507 27.16 -5.30 6.95
C ARG A 507 27.23 -5.37 8.48
N ALA A 508 28.43 -5.46 9.05
CA ALA A 508 28.61 -5.49 10.50
C ALA A 508 28.13 -4.18 11.14
N ALA A 509 28.51 -3.03 10.59
CA ALA A 509 28.08 -1.72 11.08
C ALA A 509 26.55 -1.55 11.03
N LEU A 510 25.90 -1.93 9.92
CA LEU A 510 24.45 -1.90 9.78
C LEU A 510 23.74 -2.84 10.76
N ASN A 511 24.29 -4.03 11.00
CA ASN A 511 23.76 -4.97 11.98
C ASN A 511 23.79 -4.41 13.40
N VAL A 512 24.92 -3.78 13.78
CA VAL A 512 25.04 -3.14 15.10
C VAL A 512 24.04 -1.99 15.23
N LEU A 513 24.01 -1.09 14.24
CA LEU A 513 23.10 0.06 14.22
C LEU A 513 21.64 -0.42 14.29
N PHE A 514 21.29 -1.44 13.52
CA PHE A 514 19.94 -2.00 13.49
C PHE A 514 19.57 -2.66 14.80
N SER A 515 20.50 -3.40 15.41
CA SER A 515 20.27 -4.04 16.71
C SER A 515 20.09 -3.01 17.84
N VAL A 516 20.93 -1.97 17.88
CA VAL A 516 20.82 -0.89 18.88
C VAL A 516 19.53 -0.08 18.66
N GLY A 517 19.22 0.28 17.41
CA GLY A 517 17.98 0.99 17.07
C GLY A 517 16.73 0.17 17.42
N SER A 518 16.74 -1.13 17.11
CA SER A 518 15.65 -2.05 17.46
C SER A 518 15.47 -2.17 18.96
N TRP A 519 16.56 -2.29 19.71
CA TRP A 519 16.52 -2.33 21.16
C TRP A 519 15.94 -1.04 21.75
N ALA A 520 16.41 0.12 21.29
CA ALA A 520 15.92 1.42 21.75
C ALA A 520 14.43 1.61 21.46
N LEU A 521 13.99 1.26 20.24
CA LEU A 521 12.59 1.33 19.86
C LEU A 521 11.71 0.39 20.71
N LEU A 522 12.12 -0.85 20.89
CA LEU A 522 11.37 -1.80 21.71
C LEU A 522 11.30 -1.36 23.17
N HIS A 523 12.39 -0.82 23.73
CA HIS A 523 12.40 -0.29 25.10
C HIS A 523 11.46 0.92 25.25
N TYR A 524 11.43 1.79 24.24
CA TYR A 524 10.49 2.91 24.19
C TYR A 524 9.03 2.44 24.17
N ILE A 525 8.69 1.49 23.27
CA ILE A 525 7.33 0.92 23.19
C ILE A 525 6.96 0.21 24.51
N GLU A 526 7.90 -0.54 25.09
CA GLU A 526 7.70 -1.21 26.38
C GLU A 526 7.39 -0.19 27.50
N THR A 527 8.06 0.96 27.49
CA THR A 527 7.79 2.04 28.44
C THR A 527 6.38 2.61 28.26
N LEU A 528 5.93 2.80 27.03
CA LEU A 528 4.54 3.22 26.74
C LEU A 528 3.53 2.17 27.21
N CYS A 529 3.80 0.90 26.95
CA CYS A 529 2.96 -0.22 27.38
C CYS A 529 2.82 -0.24 28.92
N ARG A 530 3.92 -0.12 29.66
CA ARG A 530 3.92 -0.09 31.12
C ARG A 530 3.13 1.10 31.68
N LYS A 531 3.23 2.28 31.06
CA LYS A 531 2.42 3.45 31.43
C LYS A 531 0.92 3.22 31.27
N LYS A 532 0.52 2.35 30.34
CA LYS A 532 -0.88 1.96 30.10
C LYS A 532 -1.29 0.69 30.89
N GLY A 533 -0.45 0.18 31.79
CA GLY A 533 -0.75 -0.99 32.61
C GLY A 533 -0.64 -2.32 31.88
N VAL A 534 0.08 -2.38 30.75
CA VAL A 534 0.30 -3.63 30.01
C VAL A 534 1.32 -4.50 30.73
N ASP A 535 0.96 -5.74 31.03
CA ASP A 535 1.88 -6.78 31.49
C ASP A 535 2.70 -7.32 30.30
N ILE A 536 3.92 -6.87 30.20
CA ILE A 536 4.84 -7.20 29.11
C ILE A 536 5.20 -8.70 29.09
N GLU A 537 5.35 -9.32 30.27
CA GLU A 537 5.69 -10.74 30.32
C GLU A 537 4.50 -11.62 29.88
N ARG A 538 3.29 -11.20 30.20
CA ARG A 538 2.09 -11.83 29.67
C ARG A 538 2.03 -11.71 28.14
N VAL A 539 2.30 -10.53 27.57
CA VAL A 539 2.31 -10.34 26.11
C VAL A 539 3.32 -11.26 25.43
N LYS A 540 4.52 -11.42 26.00
CA LYS A 540 5.58 -12.27 25.44
C LYS A 540 5.22 -13.75 25.38
N ARG A 541 4.37 -14.23 26.27
CA ARG A 541 4.06 -15.66 26.45
C ARG A 541 2.66 -16.06 25.99
N TYR A 542 1.78 -15.10 25.82
CA TYR A 542 0.39 -15.37 25.52
C TYR A 542 0.22 -16.17 24.21
N GLY A 543 -0.55 -17.26 24.30
CA GLY A 543 -0.81 -18.15 23.17
C GLY A 543 0.28 -19.17 22.84
N ILE A 544 1.41 -19.20 23.61
CA ILE A 544 2.51 -20.15 23.44
C ILE A 544 2.91 -20.89 24.73
N ASP A 545 2.35 -20.51 25.88
CA ASP A 545 2.62 -21.06 27.21
C ASP A 545 1.58 -22.10 27.66
N GLY A 546 0.77 -22.61 26.74
CA GLY A 546 -0.33 -23.52 27.06
C GLY A 546 -1.61 -22.82 27.55
N SER A 547 -1.61 -21.49 27.67
CA SER A 547 -2.78 -20.69 28.05
C SER A 547 -3.89 -20.70 26.94
N VAL A 548 -3.51 -21.09 25.72
CA VAL A 548 -4.43 -21.38 24.61
C VAL A 548 -3.99 -22.71 23.99
N THR A 549 -4.82 -23.75 24.07
CA THR A 549 -4.52 -25.06 23.50
C THR A 549 -4.33 -24.96 21.98
N MET A 550 -3.14 -25.27 21.50
CA MET A 550 -2.92 -25.51 20.07
C MET A 550 -3.70 -26.78 19.67
N PRO A 551 -4.56 -26.75 18.66
CA PRO A 551 -5.20 -27.97 18.20
C PRO A 551 -4.15 -28.95 17.67
N GLN A 552 -4.09 -30.15 18.26
CA GLN A 552 -3.15 -31.24 17.88
C GLN A 552 -3.30 -31.74 16.42
N LYS A 553 -4.26 -31.22 15.67
CA LYS A 553 -4.56 -31.68 14.30
C LYS A 553 -3.59 -31.19 13.22
N LEU A 554 -2.79 -30.17 13.51
CA LEU A 554 -1.89 -29.53 12.52
C LEU A 554 -0.63 -30.34 12.17
N GLU A 555 -0.25 -31.32 12.97
CA GLU A 555 0.97 -32.12 12.73
C GLU A 555 0.77 -33.26 11.73
N ARG A 556 -0.45 -33.76 11.53
CA ARG A 556 -0.70 -34.94 10.70
C ARG A 556 -0.97 -34.66 9.22
N GLU A 557 -1.37 -33.45 8.84
CA GLU A 557 -1.70 -33.12 7.42
C GLU A 557 -0.53 -32.47 6.64
N ALA A 558 0.63 -32.28 7.28
CA ALA A 558 1.81 -31.70 6.63
C ALA A 558 2.68 -32.72 5.86
N TYR A 559 2.27 -33.99 5.78
CA TYR A 559 2.99 -35.02 5.07
C TYR A 559 2.24 -35.47 3.82
N LEU A 560 2.37 -34.69 2.73
CA LEU A 560 2.36 -35.27 1.38
C LEU A 560 3.82 -35.32 0.90
N PRO A 561 4.29 -36.47 0.40
CA PRO A 561 5.69 -36.60 -0.04
C PRO A 561 5.97 -35.70 -1.24
N ALA A 562 7.26 -35.31 -1.35
CA ALA A 562 7.83 -34.43 -2.36
C ALA A 562 7.54 -34.84 -3.80
#